data_9a3e67be86296581267e672e06e4b70e
#
_entry.id   9a3e67be86296581267e672e06e4b70e
#
_cell.length_a   1.000
_cell.length_b   1.000
_cell.length_c   1.000
_cell.angle_alpha   90.00
_cell.angle_beta   90.00
_cell.angle_gamma   90.00
#
_symmetry.space_group_name_H-M   'P 1'
#
loop_
_entity.id
_entity.type
_entity.pdbx_description
1 polymer ?
#
loop_
_entity_poly.entity_id
_entity_poly.type
_entity_poly.pdbx_seq_one_letter_code
_entity_poly.pdbx_strand_id
1 'polypeptide(L)'
;KKPKPDWSGTRLIISALGADWTEDRVRYLGENDFARLTNPFLDAKRRPRIAIFWNGTRVPVAHMDRHLLAHAHASVKGQFYYKEGAPVLECKYEALNLGFEHPHEIERREFTFPDLEGSISGTSREVPASALMDLGPFDFEIYWFNRQRLGGIDSIGDRKFVRELQRRWSGILLFRDDFRVLPYGEDDDDWLALDRKALSSTGYLLT
;
A
#
# COMPACT_ATOMS: atom_id res chain seq x y z
N LYS A 1 8.34 -13.77 31.04
CA LYS A 1 8.54 -12.48 31.77
C LYS A 1 7.17 -11.90 32.08
N LYS A 2 6.91 -11.54 33.34
CA LYS A 2 5.71 -10.77 33.67
C LYS A 2 5.75 -9.44 32.93
N PRO A 3 4.63 -8.97 32.34
CA PRO A 3 4.59 -7.68 31.69
C PRO A 3 4.98 -6.59 32.69
N LYS A 4 5.70 -5.58 32.22
CA LYS A 4 5.99 -4.39 33.02
C LYS A 4 4.65 -3.73 33.39
N PRO A 5 4.53 -3.07 34.58
CA PRO A 5 3.28 -2.46 35.01
C PRO A 5 2.68 -1.44 34.04
N ASP A 6 3.50 -0.85 33.16
CA ASP A 6 3.07 0.14 32.17
C ASP A 6 2.87 -0.45 30.76
N TRP A 7 2.78 -1.78 30.63
CA TRP A 7 2.56 -2.40 29.35
C TRP A 7 1.08 -2.33 28.97
N SER A 8 0.77 -1.70 27.84
CA SER A 8 -0.55 -1.71 27.20
C SER A 8 -0.48 -2.46 25.88
N GLY A 9 -1.48 -3.27 25.61
CA GLY A 9 -1.55 -4.04 24.36
C GLY A 9 -2.35 -5.33 24.52
N THR A 10 -2.49 -6.05 23.41
CA THR A 10 -3.17 -7.36 23.35
C THR A 10 -2.14 -8.46 23.16
N ARG A 11 -2.26 -9.53 23.92
CA ARG A 11 -1.48 -10.75 23.78
C ARG A 11 -2.41 -11.91 23.40
N LEU A 12 -2.17 -12.50 22.23
CA LEU A 12 -2.86 -13.71 21.80
C LEU A 12 -1.92 -14.91 21.93
N ILE A 13 -2.39 -15.98 22.55
CA ILE A 13 -1.67 -17.25 22.65
C ILE A 13 -2.50 -18.31 21.95
N ILE A 14 -1.92 -18.94 20.94
CA ILE A 14 -2.54 -20.02 20.19
C ILE A 14 -1.73 -21.29 20.47
N SER A 15 -2.41 -22.34 20.92
CA SER A 15 -1.82 -23.64 21.23
C SER A 15 -2.66 -24.76 20.67
N ALA A 16 -2.15 -25.98 20.69
CA ALA A 16 -2.81 -27.17 20.17
C ALA A 16 -3.24 -26.99 18.69
N LEU A 17 -2.34 -26.45 17.88
CA LEU A 17 -2.56 -26.20 16.46
C LEU A 17 -2.86 -27.53 15.74
N GLY A 18 -3.98 -27.60 15.03
CA GLY A 18 -4.43 -28.77 14.28
C GLY A 18 -3.72 -29.03 12.94
N ALA A 19 -2.70 -28.23 12.62
CA ALA A 19 -1.92 -28.32 11.40
C ALA A 19 -0.42 -28.38 11.73
N ASP A 20 0.37 -28.89 10.79
CA ASP A 20 1.84 -28.93 10.89
C ASP A 20 2.43 -27.52 10.78
N TRP A 21 2.49 -26.84 11.90
CA TRP A 21 3.15 -25.55 12.00
C TRP A 21 4.64 -25.76 12.20
N THR A 22 5.42 -25.00 11.44
CA THR A 22 6.89 -24.96 11.52
C THR A 22 7.35 -23.53 11.75
N GLU A 23 8.60 -23.36 12.22
CA GLU A 23 9.20 -22.04 12.35
C GLU A 23 9.22 -21.29 11.02
N ASP A 24 9.48 -21.97 9.91
CA ASP A 24 9.54 -21.39 8.58
C ASP A 24 8.16 -20.84 8.15
N ARG A 25 7.07 -21.56 8.45
CA ARG A 25 5.71 -21.05 8.19
C ARG A 25 5.41 -19.81 9.02
N VAL A 26 5.80 -19.79 10.29
CA VAL A 26 5.60 -18.61 11.16
C VAL A 26 6.47 -17.45 10.70
N ARG A 27 7.69 -17.72 10.23
CA ARG A 27 8.56 -16.72 9.63
C ARG A 27 7.95 -16.14 8.37
N TYR A 28 7.41 -16.97 7.49
CA TYR A 28 6.71 -16.53 6.29
C TYR A 28 5.55 -15.59 6.61
N LEU A 29 4.74 -15.92 7.62
CA LEU A 29 3.67 -15.00 8.10
C LEU A 29 4.23 -13.66 8.56
N GLY A 30 5.34 -13.67 9.32
CA GLY A 30 5.99 -12.45 9.79
C GLY A 30 6.52 -11.56 8.64
N GLU A 31 7.04 -12.20 7.61
CA GLU A 31 7.65 -11.50 6.47
C GLU A 31 6.62 -11.03 5.43
N ASN A 32 5.45 -11.63 5.35
CA ASN A 32 4.44 -11.32 4.33
C ASN A 32 3.16 -10.76 4.96
N ASP A 33 2.40 -11.56 5.68
CA ASP A 33 1.06 -11.18 6.14
C ASP A 33 1.12 -10.10 7.23
N PHE A 34 1.88 -10.34 8.30
CA PHE A 34 2.02 -9.38 9.39
C PHE A 34 2.83 -8.13 8.99
N ALA A 35 3.74 -8.26 8.03
CA ALA A 35 4.46 -7.13 7.48
C ALA A 35 3.51 -6.10 6.85
N ARG A 36 2.46 -6.57 6.21
CA ARG A 36 1.47 -5.76 5.47
C ARG A 36 0.25 -5.36 6.31
N LEU A 37 0.15 -5.84 7.56
CA LEU A 37 -1.03 -5.63 8.40
C LEU A 37 -1.18 -4.19 8.88
N THR A 38 -0.09 -3.45 9.01
CA THR A 38 -0.09 -2.06 9.48
C THR A 38 0.33 -1.11 8.38
N ASN A 39 -0.23 0.10 8.40
CA ASN A 39 0.10 1.15 7.44
C ASN A 39 1.62 1.43 7.44
N PRO A 40 2.32 1.17 6.32
CA PRO A 40 3.78 1.33 6.23
C PRO A 40 4.21 2.81 6.22
N PHE A 41 3.30 3.74 5.93
CA PHE A 41 3.59 5.17 5.85
C PHE A 41 3.55 5.89 7.20
N LEU A 42 3.09 5.21 8.24
CA LEU A 42 3.11 5.77 9.60
C LEU A 42 4.53 5.98 10.10
N ASP A 43 4.70 7.04 10.87
CA ASP A 43 5.92 7.24 11.64
C ASP A 43 6.17 6.06 12.59
N ALA A 44 7.43 5.70 12.78
CA ALA A 44 7.81 4.56 13.61
C ALA A 44 7.26 4.65 15.06
N LYS A 45 7.03 5.86 15.57
CA LYS A 45 6.46 6.10 16.90
C LYS A 45 4.96 5.82 16.97
N ARG A 46 4.23 6.02 15.86
CA ARG A 46 2.78 5.84 15.77
C ARG A 46 2.40 4.44 15.29
N ARG A 47 3.34 3.74 14.65
CA ARG A 47 3.08 2.42 14.09
C ARG A 47 2.77 1.41 15.20
N PRO A 48 1.65 0.66 15.11
CA PRO A 48 1.37 -0.45 15.98
C PRO A 48 2.52 -1.46 15.98
N ARG A 49 2.94 -1.90 17.15
CA ARG A 49 4.06 -2.85 17.29
C ARG A 49 3.52 -4.27 17.33
N ILE A 50 3.80 -5.02 16.28
CA ILE A 50 3.47 -6.44 16.21
C ILE A 50 4.72 -7.25 16.56
N ALA A 51 4.58 -8.20 17.47
CA ALA A 51 5.64 -9.13 17.83
C ALA A 51 5.09 -10.56 17.76
N ILE A 52 5.76 -11.39 16.99
CA ILE A 52 5.43 -12.80 16.83
C ILE A 52 6.44 -13.63 17.62
N PHE A 53 5.98 -14.68 18.26
CA PHE A 53 6.82 -15.63 18.97
C PHE A 53 6.43 -17.05 18.58
N TRP A 54 7.43 -17.86 18.27
CA TRP A 54 7.32 -19.28 18.04
C TRP A 54 8.06 -20.02 19.14
N ASN A 55 7.35 -20.83 19.92
CA ASN A 55 7.94 -21.55 21.06
C ASN A 55 8.79 -20.67 22.00
N GLY A 56 8.36 -19.44 22.24
CA GLY A 56 9.09 -18.48 23.08
C GLY A 56 10.20 -17.69 22.38
N THR A 57 10.58 -18.07 21.18
CA THR A 57 11.57 -17.35 20.35
C THR A 57 10.88 -16.29 19.50
N ARG A 58 11.44 -15.09 19.47
CA ARG A 58 10.90 -13.99 18.66
C ARG A 58 11.18 -14.24 17.18
N VAL A 59 10.12 -14.18 16.38
CA VAL A 59 10.19 -14.22 14.92
C VAL A 59 10.15 -12.78 14.39
N PRO A 60 11.03 -12.40 13.46
CA PRO A 60 11.02 -11.05 12.88
C PRO A 60 9.74 -10.80 12.09
N VAL A 61 9.22 -9.59 12.19
CA VAL A 61 8.18 -9.06 11.32
C VAL A 61 8.85 -8.07 10.38
N ALA A 62 8.75 -8.29 9.09
CA ALA A 62 9.32 -7.39 8.10
C ALA A 62 8.57 -6.05 8.09
N HIS A 63 9.28 -5.01 7.69
CA HIS A 63 8.70 -3.69 7.48
C HIS A 63 9.07 -3.19 6.10
N MET A 64 8.21 -2.36 5.49
CA MET A 64 8.57 -1.69 4.26
C MET A 64 9.76 -0.77 4.50
N ASP A 65 10.77 -0.89 3.67
CA ASP A 65 11.85 0.08 3.62
C ASP A 65 11.37 1.32 2.84
N ARG A 66 11.12 2.40 3.57
CA ARG A 66 10.65 3.66 2.96
C ARG A 66 11.67 4.29 2.00
N HIS A 67 12.96 3.95 2.11
CA HIS A 67 13.95 4.37 1.14
C HIS A 67 13.64 3.87 -0.26
N LEU A 68 12.95 2.73 -0.38
CA LEU A 68 12.47 2.24 -1.67
C LEU A 68 11.58 3.26 -2.39
N LEU A 69 10.74 3.98 -1.65
CA LEU A 69 9.80 4.95 -2.23
C LEU A 69 10.51 6.17 -2.85
N ALA A 70 11.70 6.52 -2.36
CA ALA A 70 12.51 7.59 -2.96
C ALA A 70 13.02 7.24 -4.36
N HIS A 71 12.97 5.97 -4.74
CA HIS A 71 13.39 5.48 -6.05
C HIS A 71 12.21 5.23 -7.01
N ALA A 72 11.01 5.58 -6.62
CA ALA A 72 9.86 5.54 -7.52
C ALA A 72 10.09 6.43 -8.74
N HIS A 73 9.55 6.03 -9.88
CA HIS A 73 9.63 6.81 -11.12
C HIS A 73 8.50 7.84 -11.21
N ALA A 74 7.40 7.56 -10.53
CA ALA A 74 6.34 8.55 -10.31
C ALA A 74 5.66 8.31 -8.98
N SER A 75 5.08 9.36 -8.42
CA SER A 75 4.21 9.27 -7.26
C SER A 75 2.98 10.17 -7.43
N VAL A 76 1.87 9.72 -6.89
CA VAL A 76 0.67 10.54 -6.73
C VAL A 76 0.29 10.49 -5.27
N LYS A 77 0.13 11.65 -4.66
CA LYS A 77 -0.37 11.78 -3.28
C LYS A 77 -1.58 12.67 -3.30
N GLY A 78 -2.59 12.31 -2.56
CA GLY A 78 -3.81 13.10 -2.57
C GLY A 78 -4.64 12.93 -1.32
N GLN A 79 -5.63 13.78 -1.24
CA GLN A 79 -6.62 13.84 -0.18
C GLN A 79 -8.00 13.98 -0.76
N PHE A 80 -8.93 13.18 -0.27
CA PHE A 80 -10.35 13.37 -0.52
C PHE A 80 -10.98 13.97 0.72
N TYR A 81 -11.65 15.10 0.58
CA TYR A 81 -12.27 15.83 1.68
C TYR A 81 -13.50 16.61 1.21
N TYR A 82 -14.20 17.24 2.17
CA TYR A 82 -15.35 18.07 1.85
C TYR A 82 -15.01 19.54 2.06
N LYS A 83 -15.32 20.36 1.04
CA LYS A 83 -15.19 21.80 1.06
C LYS A 83 -16.59 22.39 0.85
N GLU A 84 -17.08 23.12 1.84
CA GLU A 84 -18.45 23.68 1.81
C GLU A 84 -19.55 22.65 1.56
N GLY A 85 -19.34 21.41 2.04
CA GLY A 85 -20.29 20.31 1.88
C GLY A 85 -20.19 19.56 0.56
N ALA A 86 -19.32 19.96 -0.36
CA ALA A 86 -19.07 19.25 -1.61
C ALA A 86 -17.78 18.45 -1.56
N PRO A 87 -17.72 17.23 -2.14
CA PRO A 87 -16.51 16.44 -2.22
C PRO A 87 -15.49 17.05 -3.16
N VAL A 88 -14.24 17.05 -2.72
CA VAL A 88 -13.06 17.54 -3.46
C VAL A 88 -11.95 16.49 -3.36
N LEU A 89 -11.27 16.23 -4.46
CA LEU A 89 -10.05 15.43 -4.51
C LEU A 89 -8.89 16.32 -4.92
N GLU A 90 -7.95 16.51 -4.01
CA GLU A 90 -6.70 17.21 -4.30
C GLU A 90 -5.58 16.20 -4.50
N CYS A 91 -4.82 16.35 -5.59
CA CYS A 91 -3.71 15.46 -5.93
C CYS A 91 -2.44 16.25 -6.24
N LYS A 92 -1.31 15.71 -5.79
CA LYS A 92 0.03 16.10 -6.22
C LYS A 92 0.63 14.94 -7.01
N TYR A 93 0.88 15.14 -8.27
CA TYR A 93 1.65 14.24 -9.12
C TYR A 93 3.12 14.67 -9.13
N GLU A 94 4.02 13.72 -9.12
CA GLU A 94 5.45 13.96 -9.14
C GLU A 94 6.14 12.90 -10.02
N ALA A 95 6.76 13.33 -11.14
CA ALA A 95 7.61 12.49 -11.97
C ALA A 95 9.04 12.54 -11.45
N LEU A 96 9.62 11.39 -11.19
CA LEU A 96 10.91 11.21 -10.55
C LEU A 96 11.77 10.26 -11.38
N ASN A 97 13.08 10.29 -11.24
CA ASN A 97 14.02 9.25 -11.68
C ASN A 97 13.80 8.70 -13.12
N LEU A 98 13.21 9.49 -14.02
CA LEU A 98 12.93 9.10 -15.41
C LEU A 98 14.13 9.31 -16.34
N GLY A 99 15.24 9.86 -15.82
CA GLY A 99 16.46 10.16 -16.56
C GLY A 99 16.56 11.62 -16.99
N PHE A 100 17.67 11.98 -17.66
CA PHE A 100 17.96 13.36 -18.04
C PHE A 100 17.00 13.97 -19.05
N GLU A 101 16.37 13.15 -19.89
CA GLU A 101 15.39 13.59 -20.88
C GLU A 101 14.03 13.95 -20.27
N HIS A 102 13.81 13.54 -19.02
CA HIS A 102 12.58 13.78 -18.28
C HIS A 102 12.93 14.44 -16.95
N PRO A 103 13.00 15.77 -16.90
CA PRO A 103 13.27 16.49 -15.66
C PRO A 103 12.20 16.21 -14.62
N HIS A 104 12.55 16.42 -13.36
CA HIS A 104 11.62 16.30 -12.26
C HIS A 104 10.44 17.28 -12.47
N GLU A 105 9.25 16.72 -12.66
CA GLU A 105 8.03 17.48 -12.87
C GLU A 105 7.11 17.32 -11.66
N ILE A 106 6.52 18.43 -11.24
CA ILE A 106 5.55 18.46 -10.17
C ILE A 106 4.30 19.18 -10.67
N GLU A 107 3.17 18.49 -10.59
CA GLU A 107 1.87 19.06 -10.91
C GLU A 107 0.92 18.89 -9.73
N ARG A 108 0.06 19.88 -9.51
CA ARG A 108 -1.03 19.81 -8.53
C ARG A 108 -2.34 19.98 -9.26
N ARG A 109 -3.31 19.14 -8.92
CA ARG A 109 -4.67 19.21 -9.46
C ARG A 109 -5.68 19.12 -8.35
N GLU A 110 -6.73 19.92 -8.46
CA GLU A 110 -7.94 19.83 -7.66
C GLU A 110 -9.08 19.35 -8.58
N PHE A 111 -9.78 18.32 -8.19
CA PHE A 111 -10.95 17.80 -8.87
C PHE A 111 -12.17 18.12 -8.02
N THR A 112 -13.09 18.84 -8.60
CA THR A 112 -14.36 19.21 -7.98
C THR A 112 -15.40 18.09 -8.12
N PHE A 113 -16.53 18.22 -7.44
CA PHE A 113 -17.62 17.24 -7.56
C PHE A 113 -18.04 16.94 -8.99
N PRO A 114 -18.24 17.93 -9.89
CA PRO A 114 -18.55 17.65 -11.29
C PRO A 114 -17.45 16.86 -12.04
N ASP A 115 -16.18 17.12 -11.74
CA ASP A 115 -15.07 16.38 -12.34
C ASP A 115 -15.08 14.91 -11.92
N LEU A 116 -15.33 14.67 -10.63
CA LEU A 116 -15.40 13.32 -10.06
C LEU A 116 -16.64 12.56 -10.57
N GLU A 117 -17.79 13.22 -10.64
CA GLU A 117 -19.02 12.66 -11.19
C GLU A 117 -18.85 12.27 -12.66
N GLY A 118 -18.23 13.14 -13.47
CA GLY A 118 -17.93 12.86 -14.87
C GLY A 118 -16.97 11.65 -15.02
N SER A 119 -16.00 11.51 -14.13
CA SER A 119 -15.06 10.39 -14.15
C SER A 119 -15.73 9.05 -13.79
N ILE A 120 -16.69 9.05 -12.86
CA ILE A 120 -17.44 7.86 -12.46
C ILE A 120 -18.44 7.44 -13.54
N SER A 121 -19.13 8.39 -14.16
CA SER A 121 -20.12 8.13 -15.20
C SER A 121 -19.53 7.42 -16.43
N GLY A 122 -18.22 7.54 -16.67
CA GLY A 122 -17.50 6.85 -17.74
C GLY A 122 -17.14 5.39 -17.43
N THR A 123 -17.42 4.89 -16.22
CA THR A 123 -17.10 3.52 -15.84
C THR A 123 -18.22 2.54 -16.26
N SER A 124 -17.84 1.27 -16.47
CA SER A 124 -18.79 0.19 -16.81
C SER A 124 -19.74 -0.21 -15.67
N ARG A 125 -19.57 0.36 -14.49
CA ARG A 125 -20.49 0.24 -13.34
C ARG A 125 -21.16 1.57 -13.11
N GLU A 126 -22.48 1.58 -13.09
CA GLU A 126 -23.25 2.73 -12.64
C GLU A 126 -23.02 2.92 -11.13
N VAL A 127 -22.09 3.77 -10.79
CA VAL A 127 -21.91 4.23 -9.41
C VAL A 127 -22.71 5.51 -9.26
N PRO A 128 -23.71 5.57 -8.39
CA PRO A 128 -24.47 6.79 -8.23
C PRO A 128 -23.58 7.90 -7.66
N ALA A 129 -23.76 9.13 -8.16
CA ALA A 129 -23.03 10.29 -7.67
C ALA A 129 -23.16 10.49 -6.15
N SER A 130 -24.29 10.07 -5.57
CA SER A 130 -24.51 10.04 -4.12
C SER A 130 -23.47 9.22 -3.36
N ALA A 131 -22.86 8.21 -3.99
CA ALA A 131 -21.82 7.42 -3.34
C ALA A 131 -20.58 8.26 -2.99
N LEU A 132 -20.27 9.31 -3.77
CA LEU A 132 -19.22 10.27 -3.43
C LEU A 132 -19.55 11.08 -2.18
N MET A 133 -20.82 11.33 -1.94
CA MET A 133 -21.29 12.06 -0.75
C MET A 133 -21.25 11.20 0.53
N ASP A 134 -21.25 9.88 0.36
CA ASP A 134 -21.21 8.92 1.47
C ASP A 134 -19.79 8.48 1.83
N LEU A 135 -18.78 8.82 1.00
CA LEU A 135 -17.39 8.57 1.31
C LEU A 135 -16.92 9.45 2.48
N GLY A 136 -16.23 8.87 3.45
CA GLY A 136 -15.51 9.63 4.45
C GLY A 136 -14.22 10.24 3.86
N PRO A 137 -13.62 11.25 4.52
CA PRO A 137 -12.34 11.79 4.07
C PRO A 137 -11.24 10.72 4.18
N PHE A 138 -10.33 10.71 3.22
CA PHE A 138 -9.19 9.81 3.21
C PHE A 138 -7.99 10.42 2.50
N ASP A 139 -6.80 9.93 2.86
CA ASP A 139 -5.54 10.22 2.18
C ASP A 139 -5.11 9.00 1.36
N PHE A 140 -4.38 9.23 0.27
CA PHE A 140 -3.79 8.15 -0.50
C PHE A 140 -2.41 8.52 -1.01
N GLU A 141 -1.57 7.50 -1.18
CA GLU A 141 -0.26 7.60 -1.80
C GLU A 141 -0.09 6.43 -2.79
N ILE A 142 0.28 6.75 -4.02
CA ILE A 142 0.56 5.77 -5.08
C ILE A 142 1.99 5.98 -5.53
N TYR A 143 2.74 4.90 -5.67
CA TYR A 143 4.11 4.91 -6.16
C TYR A 143 4.25 3.95 -7.34
N TRP A 144 4.77 4.47 -8.43
CA TRP A 144 4.99 3.69 -9.65
C TRP A 144 6.48 3.46 -9.88
N PHE A 145 6.82 2.20 -10.20
CA PHE A 145 8.18 1.78 -10.48
C PHE A 145 8.26 1.17 -11.88
N ASN A 146 9.12 1.73 -12.73
CA ASN A 146 9.40 1.14 -14.03
C ASN A 146 10.35 -0.06 -13.86
N ARG A 147 9.84 -1.26 -14.00
CA ARG A 147 10.61 -2.52 -13.83
C ARG A 147 11.79 -2.64 -14.79
N GLN A 148 11.72 -2.03 -15.98
CA GLN A 148 12.80 -2.07 -16.96
C GLN A 148 13.98 -1.17 -16.56
N ARG A 149 13.73 -0.12 -15.77
CA ARG A 149 14.72 0.87 -15.35
C ARG A 149 15.30 0.65 -13.95
N LEU A 150 14.83 -0.35 -13.21
CA LEU A 150 15.33 -0.63 -11.85
C LEU A 150 16.82 -0.97 -11.79
N GLY A 151 17.42 -1.38 -12.90
CA GLY A 151 18.82 -1.79 -12.94
C GLY A 151 19.86 -0.68 -12.90
N GLY A 152 19.44 0.58 -12.93
CA GLY A 152 20.35 1.74 -12.84
C GLY A 152 20.33 2.41 -11.48
N ILE A 153 19.64 1.84 -10.49
CA ILE A 153 19.49 2.44 -9.17
C ILE A 153 20.40 1.70 -8.20
N ASP A 154 21.67 2.10 -8.18
CA ASP A 154 22.74 1.45 -7.39
C ASP A 154 22.47 1.39 -5.87
N SER A 155 21.57 2.24 -5.37
CA SER A 155 21.28 2.35 -3.94
C SER A 155 20.20 1.41 -3.42
N ILE A 156 19.47 0.70 -4.30
CA ILE A 156 18.38 -0.22 -3.88
C ILE A 156 18.88 -1.65 -3.68
N GLY A 157 20.08 -1.98 -4.12
CA GLY A 157 20.61 -3.33 -4.08
C GLY A 157 20.32 -4.17 -5.33
N ASP A 158 20.40 -5.50 -5.19
CA ASP A 158 20.21 -6.43 -6.30
C ASP A 158 18.78 -6.33 -6.87
N ARG A 159 18.68 -6.41 -8.21
CA ARG A 159 17.39 -6.46 -8.95
C ARG A 159 16.43 -7.51 -8.43
N LYS A 160 16.95 -8.65 -7.96
CA LYS A 160 16.13 -9.73 -7.39
C LYS A 160 15.46 -9.26 -6.09
N PHE A 161 16.21 -8.59 -5.23
CA PHE A 161 15.71 -8.04 -3.98
C PHE A 161 14.62 -6.99 -4.21
N VAL A 162 14.84 -6.06 -5.17
CA VAL A 162 13.85 -5.03 -5.50
C VAL A 162 12.56 -5.64 -6.06
N ARG A 163 12.67 -6.64 -6.95
CA ARG A 163 11.50 -7.34 -7.48
C ARG A 163 10.70 -8.07 -6.39
N GLU A 164 11.40 -8.65 -5.43
CA GLU A 164 10.76 -9.34 -4.32
C GLU A 164 10.05 -8.37 -3.37
N LEU A 165 10.68 -7.23 -3.08
CA LEU A 165 10.04 -6.15 -2.31
C LEU A 165 8.80 -5.61 -3.03
N GLN A 166 8.90 -5.36 -4.34
CA GLN A 166 7.76 -4.91 -5.13
C GLN A 166 6.63 -5.94 -5.11
N ARG A 167 6.94 -7.21 -5.33
CA ARG A 167 5.93 -8.28 -5.27
C ARG A 167 5.25 -8.33 -3.91
N ARG A 168 5.98 -8.14 -2.83
CA ARG A 168 5.44 -8.13 -1.46
C ARG A 168 4.53 -6.94 -1.18
N TRP A 169 4.81 -5.79 -1.79
CA TRP A 169 4.12 -4.52 -1.51
C TRP A 169 3.34 -3.99 -2.72
N SER A 170 3.18 -4.81 -3.77
CA SER A 170 2.36 -4.43 -4.92
C SER A 170 0.88 -4.44 -4.60
N GLY A 171 0.11 -3.84 -5.51
CA GLY A 171 -1.32 -3.73 -5.39
C GLY A 171 -1.78 -2.53 -4.56
N ILE A 172 -3.09 -2.35 -4.51
CA ILE A 172 -3.70 -1.25 -3.76
C ILE A 172 -4.09 -1.74 -2.39
N LEU A 173 -3.37 -1.29 -1.38
CA LEU A 173 -3.60 -1.62 0.00
C LEU A 173 -4.53 -0.59 0.64
N LEU A 174 -5.64 -1.05 1.20
CA LEU A 174 -6.58 -0.21 1.94
C LEU A 174 -6.31 -0.32 3.44
N PHE A 175 -6.19 0.83 4.11
CA PHE A 175 -6.00 0.90 5.56
C PHE A 175 -7.14 1.70 6.20
N ARG A 176 -7.61 1.21 7.34
CA ARG A 176 -8.55 1.91 8.21
C ARG A 176 -8.01 1.89 9.63
N ASP A 177 -7.94 3.05 10.27
CA ASP A 177 -7.38 3.19 11.62
C ASP A 177 -5.99 2.56 11.73
N ASP A 178 -5.16 2.77 10.69
CA ASP A 178 -3.78 2.27 10.55
C ASP A 178 -3.63 0.75 10.40
N PHE A 179 -4.73 0.00 10.30
CA PHE A 179 -4.73 -1.43 10.01
C PHE A 179 -5.27 -1.73 8.61
N ARG A 180 -4.67 -2.74 7.99
CA ARG A 180 -5.07 -3.19 6.66
C ARG A 180 -6.48 -3.77 6.68
N VAL A 181 -7.28 -3.40 5.69
CA VAL A 181 -8.59 -3.98 5.43
C VAL A 181 -8.42 -5.09 4.40
N LEU A 182 -8.63 -6.33 4.81
CA LEU A 182 -8.58 -7.50 3.94
C LEU A 182 -9.94 -7.71 3.25
N PRO A 183 -9.97 -8.29 2.03
CA PRO A 183 -8.85 -8.86 1.25
C PRO A 183 -8.17 -7.88 0.29
N TYR A 184 -8.50 -6.59 0.32
CA TYR A 184 -8.04 -5.61 -0.66
C TYR A 184 -6.52 -5.64 -0.87
N GLY A 185 -6.12 -5.79 -2.16
CA GLY A 185 -4.72 -5.85 -2.58
C GLY A 185 -4.05 -7.19 -2.29
N GLU A 186 -4.79 -8.28 -2.16
CA GLU A 186 -4.26 -9.63 -2.27
C GLU A 186 -4.02 -9.99 -3.74
N ASP A 187 -3.20 -11.02 -4.00
CA ASP A 187 -2.77 -11.40 -5.35
C ASP A 187 -3.93 -11.72 -6.31
N ASP A 188 -5.06 -12.20 -5.79
CA ASP A 188 -6.28 -12.55 -6.53
C ASP A 188 -7.35 -11.44 -6.50
N ASP A 189 -7.07 -10.33 -5.82
CA ASP A 189 -8.04 -9.26 -5.64
C ASP A 189 -7.74 -8.06 -6.54
N ASP A 190 -8.03 -8.18 -7.83
CA ASP A 190 -8.05 -7.06 -8.78
C ASP A 190 -9.39 -6.29 -8.72
N TRP A 191 -9.76 -5.82 -7.51
CA TRP A 191 -11.06 -5.18 -7.28
C TRP A 191 -11.27 -3.88 -8.08
N LEU A 192 -10.21 -3.17 -8.45
CA LEU A 192 -10.25 -2.04 -9.37
C LEU A 192 -10.13 -2.45 -10.85
N ALA A 193 -9.93 -3.73 -11.13
CA ALA A 193 -9.71 -4.28 -12.46
C ALA A 193 -8.53 -3.61 -13.20
N LEU A 194 -7.47 -3.21 -12.48
CA LEU A 194 -6.32 -2.55 -13.05
C LEU A 194 -5.49 -3.50 -13.88
N ASP A 195 -5.22 -4.70 -13.39
CA ASP A 195 -4.49 -5.73 -14.12
C ASP A 195 -5.25 -6.15 -15.37
N ARG A 196 -6.57 -6.34 -15.24
CA ARG A 196 -7.43 -6.69 -16.37
C ARG A 196 -7.46 -5.60 -17.44
N LYS A 197 -7.52 -4.33 -17.03
CA LYS A 197 -7.47 -3.18 -17.95
C LYS A 197 -6.08 -3.03 -18.59
N ALA A 198 -5.02 -3.20 -17.83
CA ALA A 198 -3.65 -3.11 -18.31
C ALA A 198 -3.33 -4.23 -19.31
N LEU A 199 -3.74 -5.45 -19.03
CA LEU A 199 -3.57 -6.60 -19.92
C LEU A 199 -4.37 -6.47 -21.23
N SER A 200 -5.56 -5.86 -21.16
CA SER A 200 -6.39 -5.63 -22.35
C SER A 200 -5.87 -4.52 -23.25
N SER A 201 -5.10 -3.58 -22.73
CA SER A 201 -4.70 -2.38 -23.47
C SER A 201 -3.26 -2.35 -23.98
N THR A 202 -2.31 -3.15 -23.51
CA THR A 202 -0.93 -3.26 -24.06
C THR A 202 0.07 -3.99 -23.14
N GLY A 203 -0.38 -4.78 -22.20
CA GLY A 203 0.54 -5.65 -21.44
C GLY A 203 1.44 -4.91 -20.42
N TYR A 204 1.02 -3.77 -19.91
CA TYR A 204 1.69 -3.13 -18.80
C TYR A 204 0.99 -3.49 -17.49
N LEU A 205 1.61 -4.36 -16.72
CA LEU A 205 1.27 -4.60 -15.33
C LEU A 205 1.61 -3.34 -14.51
N LEU A 206 0.60 -2.70 -13.99
CA LEU A 206 0.75 -1.78 -12.86
C LEU A 206 0.95 -2.65 -11.62
N THR A 207 2.16 -2.78 -11.18
CA THR A 207 2.51 -3.37 -9.88
C THR A 207 3.41 -2.42 -9.14
#